data_6caad009578f3aa465252b12a7188802
#
_entry.id   6caad009578f3aa465252b12a7188802
#
_cell.length_a   1.000
_cell.length_b   1.000
_cell.length_c   1.000
_cell.angle_alpha   90.00
_cell.angle_beta   90.00
_cell.angle_gamma   90.00
#
_symmetry.space_group_name_H-M   'P 1'
#
loop_
_entity.id
_entity.type
_entity.pdbx_description
1 polymer ?
#
loop_
_entity_poly.entity_id
_entity_poly.type
_entity_poly.pdbx_seq_one_letter_code
_entity_poly.pdbx_strand_id
1 'polypeptide(L)'
;MSGGVDSSVAALLLLEAGYRVEGLFMKNWEEDDGTEYCTAVADLADAQAVADQLGITLHSANFAAEYWDDVFAHFLSEYRAGRTPNPDILCNREIKFRAFLDYATQIGADLIATGHYVRTDVHNGKTRLKKGLDGNKDQSYFLHQVDHTALEKTLFPVGHVNKHTVREKAKDAGFRNARKKDSTGICFIGERRFRDFLKQYIPAQPGPIITTDGKTLGEHEGLMYHTIGQRQGLGIGGQAGHAEAPWYVVDKEVDQNTLIVAQGAQHPSLFHQRLKCAGVLWVGGVSPETPLRCRAKIRYRQPDQVCVIAGAGQALEVTFEEPQRAITPGQSVVFYDGDVCLGGGVIERAL
;
A
#
# COMPACT_ATOMS: atom_id res chain seq x y z
N MET A 1 14.24 12.02 2.87
CA MET A 1 13.22 13.04 3.27
C MET A 1 12.33 13.29 2.05
N SER A 2 11.01 13.17 2.19
CA SER A 2 10.05 13.22 1.06
C SER A 2 9.36 14.59 0.89
N GLY A 3 9.79 15.63 1.60
CA GLY A 3 9.07 16.90 1.66
C GLY A 3 7.77 16.86 2.47
N GLY A 4 7.37 15.69 2.98
CA GLY A 4 6.20 15.52 3.84
C GLY A 4 6.51 15.73 5.32
N VAL A 5 5.47 16.04 6.13
CA VAL A 5 5.61 16.33 7.56
C VAL A 5 6.19 15.17 8.37
N ASP A 6 5.85 13.92 8.03
CA ASP A 6 6.26 12.74 8.79
C ASP A 6 7.76 12.49 8.70
N SER A 7 8.35 12.59 7.50
CA SER A 7 9.79 12.46 7.32
C SER A 7 10.58 13.61 7.95
N SER A 8 10.01 14.82 7.96
CA SER A 8 10.62 15.99 8.60
C SER A 8 10.69 15.84 10.12
N VAL A 9 9.59 15.39 10.73
CA VAL A 9 9.54 15.14 12.19
C VAL A 9 10.36 13.90 12.57
N ALA A 10 10.44 12.89 11.69
CA ALA A 10 11.35 11.77 11.93
C ALA A 10 12.80 12.22 12.06
N ALA A 11 13.26 13.13 11.17
CA ALA A 11 14.61 13.71 11.27
C ALA A 11 14.80 14.54 12.57
N LEU A 12 13.82 15.36 12.93
CA LEU A 12 13.85 16.12 14.18
C LEU A 12 13.99 15.22 15.42
N LEU A 13 13.15 14.17 15.52
CA LEU A 13 13.16 13.23 16.64
C LEU A 13 14.50 12.48 16.76
N LEU A 14 15.13 12.17 15.65
CA LEU A 14 16.45 11.53 15.65
C LEU A 14 17.56 12.48 16.12
N LEU A 15 17.51 13.76 15.72
CA LEU A 15 18.43 14.78 16.23
C LEU A 15 18.23 14.99 17.74
N GLU A 16 16.98 15.08 18.21
CA GLU A 16 16.64 15.15 19.65
C GLU A 16 17.16 13.95 20.43
N ALA A 17 17.21 12.76 19.79
CA ALA A 17 17.76 11.53 20.36
C ALA A 17 19.29 11.43 20.27
N GLY A 18 19.99 12.42 19.69
CA GLY A 18 21.45 12.50 19.61
C GLY A 18 22.08 11.76 18.42
N TYR A 19 21.29 11.36 17.42
CA TYR A 19 21.83 10.78 16.19
C TYR A 19 22.46 11.85 15.31
N ARG A 20 23.54 11.48 14.59
CA ARG A 20 23.98 12.23 13.42
C ARG A 20 23.02 11.92 12.25
N VAL A 21 22.33 12.93 11.76
CA VAL A 21 21.27 12.76 10.74
C VAL A 21 21.71 13.45 9.44
N GLU A 22 21.52 12.75 8.33
CA GLU A 22 21.58 13.28 6.98
C GLU A 22 20.28 12.95 6.25
N GLY A 23 19.78 13.87 5.44
CA GLY A 23 18.57 13.66 4.65
C GLY A 23 18.91 12.99 3.31
N LEU A 24 18.03 12.11 2.82
CA LEU A 24 18.07 11.61 1.44
C LEU A 24 16.71 11.77 0.81
N PHE A 25 16.65 12.55 -0.27
CA PHE A 25 15.45 12.71 -1.12
C PHE A 25 15.49 11.69 -2.25
N MET A 26 14.36 11.03 -2.48
CA MET A 26 14.18 10.05 -3.57
C MET A 26 13.30 10.62 -4.67
N LYS A 27 13.80 10.60 -5.91
CA LYS A 27 12.99 10.79 -7.11
C LYS A 27 12.68 9.40 -7.69
N ASN A 28 11.40 9.05 -7.74
CA ASN A 28 10.95 7.72 -8.17
C ASN A 28 10.19 7.75 -9.51
N TRP A 29 9.95 8.93 -10.11
CA TRP A 29 9.14 9.07 -11.30
C TRP A 29 9.64 10.24 -12.15
N GLU A 30 9.73 10.05 -13.47
CA GLU A 30 10.23 11.04 -14.44
C GLU A 30 9.26 11.34 -15.57
N GLU A 31 8.29 10.45 -15.85
CA GLU A 31 7.34 10.61 -16.96
C GLU A 31 6.53 11.92 -16.88
N ASP A 32 6.43 12.52 -15.69
CA ASP A 32 5.71 13.76 -15.46
C ASP A 32 6.63 14.99 -15.38
N ASP A 33 7.93 14.84 -15.61
CA ASP A 33 8.87 15.95 -15.53
C ASP A 33 8.48 17.08 -16.50
N GLY A 34 8.39 18.30 -15.94
CA GLY A 34 7.97 19.47 -16.70
C GLY A 34 6.46 19.62 -16.89
N THR A 35 5.64 18.72 -16.34
CA THR A 35 4.17 18.83 -16.36
C THR A 35 3.62 19.40 -15.05
N GLU A 36 2.35 19.78 -15.03
CA GLU A 36 1.61 20.21 -13.82
C GLU A 36 1.47 19.08 -12.75
N TYR A 37 1.69 17.84 -13.14
CA TYR A 37 1.60 16.68 -12.26
C TYR A 37 2.91 16.37 -11.52
N CYS A 38 4.03 16.99 -11.91
CA CYS A 38 5.32 16.77 -11.27
C CYS A 38 5.40 17.52 -9.94
N THR A 39 5.22 16.80 -8.82
CA THR A 39 5.38 17.35 -7.47
C THR A 39 6.83 17.31 -6.97
N ALA A 40 7.72 16.57 -7.64
CA ALA A 40 9.07 16.28 -7.17
C ALA A 40 9.90 17.54 -6.87
N VAL A 41 9.77 18.59 -7.69
CA VAL A 41 10.48 19.87 -7.49
C VAL A 41 10.00 20.57 -6.21
N ALA A 42 8.69 20.63 -6.00
CA ALA A 42 8.11 21.24 -4.80
C ALA A 42 8.44 20.43 -3.54
N ASP A 43 8.36 19.10 -3.65
CA ASP A 43 8.69 18.18 -2.55
C ASP A 43 10.18 18.25 -2.17
N LEU A 44 11.07 18.36 -3.16
CA LEU A 44 12.51 18.58 -2.92
C LEU A 44 12.76 19.93 -2.25
N ALA A 45 12.11 21.01 -2.70
CA ALA A 45 12.23 22.32 -2.10
C ALA A 45 11.73 22.34 -0.64
N ASP A 46 10.66 21.60 -0.33
CA ASP A 46 10.17 21.42 1.04
C ASP A 46 11.16 20.62 1.88
N ALA A 47 11.74 19.56 1.34
CA ALA A 47 12.75 18.74 2.02
C ALA A 47 14.01 19.55 2.31
N GLN A 48 14.48 20.36 1.33
CA GLN A 48 15.65 21.22 1.48
C GLN A 48 15.42 22.28 2.56
N ALA A 49 14.28 22.97 2.55
CA ALA A 49 13.99 23.98 3.57
C ALA A 49 13.98 23.41 4.98
N VAL A 50 13.48 22.17 5.16
CA VAL A 50 13.53 21.50 6.48
C VAL A 50 14.97 21.09 6.82
N ALA A 51 15.73 20.58 5.86
CA ALA A 51 17.14 20.20 6.07
C ALA A 51 17.98 21.41 6.49
N ASP A 52 17.83 22.55 5.80
CA ASP A 52 18.51 23.81 6.13
C ASP A 52 18.16 24.28 7.56
N GLN A 53 16.89 24.20 7.93
CA GLN A 53 16.42 24.59 9.26
C GLN A 53 16.93 23.65 10.36
N LEU A 54 17.08 22.35 10.08
CA LEU A 54 17.65 21.36 11.00
C LEU A 54 19.19 21.37 11.03
N GLY A 55 19.84 22.07 10.09
CA GLY A 55 21.29 22.08 9.94
C GLY A 55 21.87 20.74 9.47
N ILE A 56 21.11 19.98 8.66
CA ILE A 56 21.54 18.68 8.12
C ILE A 56 21.78 18.74 6.62
N THR A 57 22.70 17.90 6.13
CA THR A 57 22.92 17.73 4.69
C THR A 57 21.75 16.99 4.07
N LEU A 58 21.27 17.44 2.89
CA LEU A 58 20.30 16.74 2.08
C LEU A 58 20.97 16.19 0.81
N HIS A 59 20.98 14.88 0.68
CA HIS A 59 21.34 14.16 -0.55
C HIS A 59 20.10 13.96 -1.42
N SER A 60 20.31 13.79 -2.72
CA SER A 60 19.24 13.43 -3.66
C SER A 60 19.70 12.25 -4.50
N ALA A 61 18.83 11.25 -4.64
CA ALA A 61 19.06 10.10 -5.50
C ALA A 61 17.84 9.86 -6.39
N ASN A 62 18.10 9.37 -7.61
CA ASN A 62 17.09 9.04 -8.59
C ASN A 62 16.96 7.53 -8.68
N PHE A 63 15.77 7.02 -8.41
CA PHE A 63 15.40 5.60 -8.48
C PHE A 63 14.28 5.37 -9.51
N ALA A 64 14.11 6.25 -10.50
CA ALA A 64 13.03 6.15 -11.47
C ALA A 64 13.14 4.88 -12.32
N ALA A 65 14.36 4.45 -12.67
CA ALA A 65 14.58 3.23 -13.43
C ALA A 65 14.19 1.98 -12.62
N GLU A 66 14.70 1.87 -11.38
CA GLU A 66 14.36 0.77 -10.48
C GLU A 66 12.86 0.75 -10.16
N TYR A 67 12.25 1.93 -10.00
CA TYR A 67 10.82 2.04 -9.76
C TYR A 67 10.00 1.57 -10.97
N TRP A 68 10.43 1.94 -12.18
CA TRP A 68 9.80 1.49 -13.42
C TRP A 68 9.85 -0.04 -13.54
N ASP A 69 11.01 -0.63 -13.38
CA ASP A 69 11.23 -2.06 -13.60
C ASP A 69 10.59 -2.92 -12.50
N ASP A 70 10.81 -2.57 -11.22
CA ASP A 70 10.44 -3.41 -10.09
C ASP A 70 9.02 -3.16 -9.56
N VAL A 71 8.44 -1.96 -9.81
CA VAL A 71 7.13 -1.58 -9.27
C VAL A 71 6.11 -1.35 -10.38
N PHE A 72 6.41 -0.45 -11.32
CA PHE A 72 5.42 0.00 -12.29
C PHE A 72 5.12 -1.05 -13.37
N ALA A 73 6.13 -1.74 -13.88
CA ALA A 73 5.93 -2.81 -14.86
C ALA A 73 5.06 -3.94 -14.27
N HIS A 74 5.29 -4.32 -13.01
CA HIS A 74 4.44 -5.27 -12.29
C HIS A 74 3.02 -4.74 -12.11
N PHE A 75 2.87 -3.48 -11.71
CA PHE A 75 1.56 -2.83 -11.58
C PHE A 75 0.75 -2.92 -12.89
N LEU A 76 1.36 -2.61 -14.04
CA LEU A 76 0.70 -2.73 -15.34
C LEU A 76 0.33 -4.16 -15.69
N SER A 77 1.22 -5.13 -15.39
CA SER A 77 0.96 -6.56 -15.66
C SER A 77 -0.24 -7.09 -14.87
N GLU A 78 -0.37 -6.69 -13.60
CA GLU A 78 -1.50 -7.07 -12.75
C GLU A 78 -2.83 -6.50 -13.25
N TYR A 79 -2.84 -5.23 -13.69
CA TYR A 79 -4.04 -4.64 -14.29
C TYR A 79 -4.43 -5.28 -15.63
N ARG A 80 -3.46 -5.64 -16.48
CA ARG A 80 -3.73 -6.41 -17.70
C ARG A 80 -4.33 -7.77 -17.41
N ALA A 81 -3.95 -8.40 -16.30
CA ALA A 81 -4.51 -9.65 -15.81
C ALA A 81 -5.83 -9.48 -15.04
N GLY A 82 -6.46 -8.30 -15.08
CA GLY A 82 -7.73 -8.02 -14.39
C GLY A 82 -7.64 -7.91 -12.87
N ARG A 83 -6.44 -8.00 -12.27
CA ARG A 83 -6.22 -7.89 -10.82
C ARG A 83 -6.07 -6.44 -10.38
N THR A 84 -6.17 -6.19 -9.10
CA THR A 84 -6.04 -4.83 -8.51
C THR A 84 -4.83 -4.81 -7.57
N PRO A 85 -3.62 -4.49 -8.07
CA PRO A 85 -2.40 -4.50 -7.27
C PRO A 85 -2.34 -3.34 -6.27
N ASN A 86 -1.43 -3.47 -5.29
CA ASN A 86 -1.05 -2.39 -4.39
C ASN A 86 0.44 -2.05 -4.59
N PRO A 87 0.76 -1.03 -5.41
CA PRO A 87 2.14 -0.70 -5.73
C PRO A 87 2.93 -0.15 -4.53
N ASP A 88 2.27 0.38 -3.49
CA ASP A 88 2.97 0.93 -2.31
C ASP A 88 3.73 -0.17 -1.55
N ILE A 89 3.23 -1.41 -1.55
CA ILE A 89 3.91 -2.55 -0.92
C ILE A 89 5.20 -2.87 -1.67
N LEU A 90 5.15 -2.93 -3.00
CA LEU A 90 6.35 -3.14 -3.82
C LEU A 90 7.32 -1.96 -3.73
N CYS A 91 6.82 -0.73 -3.75
CA CYS A 91 7.64 0.46 -3.55
C CYS A 91 8.38 0.41 -2.21
N ASN A 92 7.72 0.00 -1.14
CA ASN A 92 8.40 -0.19 0.14
C ASN A 92 9.47 -1.29 0.03
N ARG A 93 9.11 -2.49 -0.45
CA ARG A 93 10.05 -3.63 -0.53
C ARG A 93 11.24 -3.34 -1.42
N GLU A 94 11.01 -2.89 -2.68
CA GLU A 94 12.03 -2.83 -3.70
C GLU A 94 12.81 -1.51 -3.72
N ILE A 95 12.11 -0.40 -3.43
CA ILE A 95 12.74 0.92 -3.52
C ILE A 95 13.20 1.39 -2.14
N LYS A 96 12.29 1.54 -1.17
CA LYS A 96 12.64 2.19 0.11
C LYS A 96 13.49 1.31 1.03
N PHE A 97 13.25 0.01 1.07
CA PHE A 97 13.93 -0.89 1.99
C PHE A 97 14.94 -1.83 1.29
N ARG A 98 15.16 -1.66 -0.02
CA ARG A 98 16.25 -2.28 -0.77
C ARG A 98 17.12 -1.22 -1.44
N ALA A 99 16.73 -0.65 -2.58
CA ALA A 99 17.56 0.28 -3.36
C ALA A 99 18.02 1.50 -2.54
N PHE A 100 17.11 2.13 -1.79
CA PHE A 100 17.45 3.27 -0.93
C PHE A 100 18.37 2.86 0.23
N LEU A 101 18.13 1.70 0.87
CA LEU A 101 18.99 1.21 1.95
C LEU A 101 20.41 0.92 1.43
N ASP A 102 20.50 0.28 0.26
CA ASP A 102 21.79 -0.01 -0.38
C ASP A 102 22.54 1.28 -0.71
N TYR A 103 21.87 2.27 -1.32
CA TYR A 103 22.46 3.57 -1.61
C TYR A 103 22.91 4.30 -0.32
N ALA A 104 22.06 4.34 0.70
CA ALA A 104 22.40 4.97 1.98
C ALA A 104 23.63 4.31 2.62
N THR A 105 23.72 2.99 2.57
CA THR A 105 24.90 2.24 3.07
C THR A 105 26.15 2.59 2.27
N GLN A 106 26.07 2.74 0.94
CA GLN A 106 27.21 3.11 0.09
C GLN A 106 27.76 4.51 0.41
N ILE A 107 26.88 5.45 0.79
CA ILE A 107 27.32 6.79 1.22
C ILE A 107 27.71 6.87 2.70
N GLY A 108 27.75 5.74 3.41
CA GLY A 108 28.28 5.61 4.76
C GLY A 108 27.25 5.71 5.89
N ALA A 109 25.96 5.49 5.61
CA ALA A 109 24.96 5.41 6.67
C ALA A 109 24.99 4.04 7.38
N ASP A 110 24.96 4.04 8.70
CA ASP A 110 24.83 2.82 9.51
C ASP A 110 23.37 2.34 9.53
N LEU A 111 22.42 3.28 9.55
CA LEU A 111 20.99 3.05 9.64
C LEU A 111 20.25 3.99 8.69
N ILE A 112 19.09 3.56 8.25
CA ILE A 112 18.11 4.46 7.62
C ILE A 112 16.97 4.76 8.58
N ALA A 113 16.22 5.84 8.31
CA ALA A 113 15.02 6.17 9.05
C ALA A 113 13.90 6.62 8.10
N THR A 114 12.69 6.28 8.45
CA THR A 114 11.52 6.65 7.65
C THR A 114 10.39 7.23 8.50
N GLY A 115 9.51 8.00 7.87
CA GLY A 115 8.30 8.54 8.48
C GLY A 115 7.13 7.56 8.52
N HIS A 116 7.36 6.24 8.46
CA HIS A 116 6.29 5.26 8.56
C HIS A 116 5.80 5.10 10.01
N TYR A 117 4.48 5.01 10.16
CA TYR A 117 3.82 4.74 11.43
C TYR A 117 3.81 3.25 11.74
N VAL A 118 4.97 2.71 12.05
CA VAL A 118 5.17 1.34 12.54
C VAL A 118 6.18 1.36 13.67
N ARG A 119 6.23 0.29 14.43
CA ARG A 119 7.23 0.08 15.48
C ARG A 119 8.01 -1.20 15.21
N THR A 120 9.21 -1.27 15.75
CA THR A 120 10.00 -2.50 15.80
C THR A 120 10.39 -2.80 17.22
N ASP A 121 10.55 -4.08 17.54
CA ASP A 121 11.20 -4.55 18.76
C ASP A 121 12.09 -5.77 18.43
N VAL A 122 12.94 -6.14 19.36
CA VAL A 122 13.76 -7.36 19.24
C VAL A 122 13.21 -8.42 20.19
N HIS A 123 12.90 -9.59 19.64
CA HIS A 123 12.46 -10.74 20.39
C HIS A 123 13.22 -11.99 19.96
N ASN A 124 13.87 -12.67 20.92
CA ASN A 124 14.73 -13.83 20.65
C ASN A 124 15.80 -13.56 19.58
N GLY A 125 16.42 -12.38 19.62
CA GLY A 125 17.45 -11.97 18.67
C GLY A 125 16.98 -11.63 17.26
N LYS A 126 15.66 -11.56 17.03
CA LYS A 126 15.07 -11.20 15.72
C LYS A 126 14.24 -9.92 15.83
N THR A 127 14.37 -9.06 14.84
CA THR A 127 13.55 -7.86 14.72
C THR A 127 12.14 -8.22 14.26
N ARG A 128 11.13 -7.74 15.02
CA ARG A 128 9.71 -7.87 14.67
C ARG A 128 9.16 -6.53 14.22
N LEU A 129 8.31 -6.57 13.21
CA LEU A 129 7.51 -5.43 12.78
C LEU A 129 6.22 -5.38 13.61
N LYS A 130 5.89 -4.21 14.13
CA LYS A 130 4.68 -4.01 14.95
C LYS A 130 3.85 -2.84 14.42
N LYS A 131 2.56 -2.90 14.65
CA LYS A 131 1.64 -1.80 14.37
C LYS A 131 2.12 -0.50 15.02
N GLY A 132 1.92 0.62 14.35
CA GLY A 132 2.12 1.95 14.93
C GLY A 132 1.21 2.19 16.13
N LEU A 133 1.61 3.12 17.00
CA LEU A 133 0.80 3.50 18.16
C LEU A 133 -0.54 4.14 17.73
N ASP A 134 -0.53 4.96 16.69
CA ASP A 134 -1.74 5.52 16.08
C ASP A 134 -2.40 4.49 15.15
N GLY A 135 -3.41 3.79 15.65
CA GLY A 135 -4.13 2.76 14.89
C GLY A 135 -4.81 3.28 13.61
N ASN A 136 -5.10 4.60 13.51
CA ASN A 136 -5.65 5.21 12.31
C ASN A 136 -4.58 5.46 11.23
N LYS A 137 -3.30 5.44 11.63
CA LYS A 137 -2.14 5.71 10.76
C LYS A 137 -1.21 4.50 10.65
N ASP A 138 -1.50 3.40 11.35
CA ASP A 138 -0.70 2.17 11.28
C ASP A 138 -0.42 1.77 9.83
N GLN A 139 0.85 1.65 9.47
CA GLN A 139 1.31 1.32 8.12
C GLN A 139 1.99 -0.06 8.03
N SER A 140 1.86 -0.89 9.07
CA SER A 140 2.41 -2.26 9.09
C SER A 140 1.90 -3.11 7.92
N TYR A 141 0.66 -2.86 7.46
CA TYR A 141 0.08 -3.49 6.27
C TYR A 141 0.95 -3.29 5.02
N PHE A 142 1.56 -2.11 4.83
CA PHE A 142 2.38 -1.81 3.65
C PHE A 142 3.81 -2.31 3.76
N LEU A 143 4.24 -2.72 4.95
CA LEU A 143 5.60 -3.18 5.22
C LEU A 143 5.71 -4.69 5.45
N HIS A 144 4.62 -5.45 5.29
CA HIS A 144 4.58 -6.89 5.56
C HIS A 144 5.52 -7.73 4.66
N GLN A 145 6.01 -7.15 3.57
CA GLN A 145 6.97 -7.78 2.66
C GLN A 145 8.39 -7.22 2.79
N VAL A 146 8.66 -6.39 3.79
CA VAL A 146 10.00 -5.90 4.06
C VAL A 146 10.78 -6.97 4.82
N ASP A 147 11.98 -7.27 4.35
CA ASP A 147 12.87 -8.26 4.93
C ASP A 147 13.32 -7.84 6.36
N HIS A 148 13.48 -8.81 7.26
CA HIS A 148 13.93 -8.55 8.62
C HIS A 148 15.31 -7.88 8.68
N THR A 149 16.22 -8.18 7.76
CA THR A 149 17.55 -7.56 7.71
C THR A 149 17.50 -6.08 7.37
N ALA A 150 16.54 -5.68 6.52
CA ALA A 150 16.26 -4.27 6.25
C ALA A 150 15.61 -3.58 7.45
N LEU A 151 14.71 -4.27 8.16
CA LEU A 151 14.08 -3.74 9.38
C LEU A 151 15.09 -3.54 10.52
N GLU A 152 16.11 -4.42 10.65
CA GLU A 152 17.20 -4.28 11.62
C GLU A 152 18.04 -3.00 11.41
N LYS A 153 18.12 -2.56 10.15
CA LYS A 153 18.85 -1.34 9.75
C LYS A 153 17.95 -0.11 9.65
N THR A 154 16.69 -0.18 10.13
CA THR A 154 15.73 0.90 9.95
C THR A 154 15.13 1.38 11.27
N LEU A 155 15.08 2.70 11.44
CA LEU A 155 14.41 3.38 12.54
C LEU A 155 13.05 3.94 12.07
N PHE A 156 12.07 3.88 12.97
CA PHE A 156 10.72 4.40 12.75
C PHE A 156 10.32 5.41 13.84
N PRO A 157 10.92 6.62 13.85
CA PRO A 157 10.78 7.54 14.98
C PRO A 157 9.34 7.97 15.26
N VAL A 158 8.50 8.10 14.21
CA VAL A 158 7.10 8.51 14.34
C VAL A 158 6.15 7.38 14.72
N GLY A 159 6.62 6.13 14.72
CA GLY A 159 5.79 4.96 15.04
C GLY A 159 5.28 4.92 16.49
N HIS A 160 5.94 5.65 17.38
CA HIS A 160 5.63 5.73 18.80
C HIS A 160 4.79 6.96 19.18
N VAL A 161 4.36 7.76 18.21
CA VAL A 161 3.58 8.98 18.44
C VAL A 161 2.33 9.04 17.56
N ASN A 162 1.32 9.76 18.04
CA ASN A 162 0.12 9.99 17.25
C ASN A 162 0.37 11.06 16.16
N LYS A 163 -0.37 10.99 15.06
CA LYS A 163 -0.27 11.97 13.96
C LYS A 163 -0.51 13.41 14.41
N HIS A 164 -1.38 13.63 15.39
CA HIS A 164 -1.61 14.94 15.97
C HIS A 164 -0.32 15.50 16.58
N THR A 165 0.35 14.71 17.40
CA THR A 165 1.63 15.09 18.03
C THR A 165 2.73 15.36 17.00
N VAL A 166 2.77 14.56 15.91
CA VAL A 166 3.71 14.81 14.80
C VAL A 166 3.46 16.19 14.19
N ARG A 167 2.20 16.58 13.96
CA ARG A 167 1.84 17.90 13.41
C ARG A 167 2.15 19.04 14.39
N GLU A 168 1.94 18.84 15.69
CA GLU A 168 2.31 19.81 16.73
C GLU A 168 3.82 20.02 16.75
N LYS A 169 4.62 18.94 16.79
CA LYS A 169 6.09 19.04 16.73
C LYS A 169 6.58 19.78 15.47
N ALA A 170 6.00 19.49 14.31
CA ALA A 170 6.34 20.19 13.08
C ALA A 170 6.00 21.68 13.14
N LYS A 171 4.87 22.04 13.76
CA LYS A 171 4.46 23.44 13.96
C LYS A 171 5.38 24.15 14.94
N ASP A 172 5.68 23.53 16.08
CA ASP A 172 6.53 24.09 17.13
C ASP A 172 7.99 24.29 16.64
N ALA A 173 8.46 23.36 15.80
CA ALA A 173 9.72 23.51 15.09
C ALA A 173 9.67 24.57 13.96
N GLY A 174 8.51 25.12 13.61
CA GLY A 174 8.36 26.12 12.57
C GLY A 174 8.51 25.57 11.14
N PHE A 175 8.30 24.28 10.91
CA PHE A 175 8.44 23.68 9.57
C PHE A 175 7.38 24.23 8.61
N ARG A 176 7.81 24.69 7.43
CA ARG A 176 6.90 25.24 6.41
C ARG A 176 5.87 24.22 5.92
N ASN A 177 6.20 22.93 5.95
CA ASN A 177 5.34 21.81 5.54
C ASN A 177 4.46 21.25 6.67
N ALA A 178 4.43 21.86 7.87
CA ALA A 178 3.65 21.40 9.04
C ALA A 178 2.14 21.23 8.71
N ARG A 179 1.60 22.04 7.79
CA ARG A 179 0.19 22.01 7.35
C ARG A 179 -0.03 21.22 6.05
N LYS A 180 1.03 20.68 5.44
CA LYS A 180 0.93 19.90 4.21
C LYS A 180 0.02 18.70 4.41
N LYS A 181 -0.89 18.46 3.47
CA LYS A 181 -1.76 17.28 3.50
C LYS A 181 -0.93 16.02 3.36
N ASP A 182 -1.39 14.95 3.99
CA ASP A 182 -0.78 13.64 3.78
C ASP A 182 -0.95 13.24 2.31
N SER A 183 0.06 12.63 1.72
CA SER A 183 -0.05 12.07 0.38
C SER A 183 -1.16 11.02 0.36
N THR A 184 -2.16 11.23 -0.47
CA THR A 184 -3.28 10.32 -0.67
C THR A 184 -3.22 9.82 -2.11
N GLY A 185 -3.13 8.51 -2.29
CA GLY A 185 -3.04 7.90 -3.61
C GLY A 185 -1.68 7.25 -3.88
N ILE A 186 -1.56 6.73 -5.07
CA ILE A 186 -0.35 6.03 -5.55
C ILE A 186 0.70 7.10 -5.92
N CYS A 187 1.93 6.92 -5.43
CA CYS A 187 3.01 7.92 -5.50
C CYS A 187 3.26 8.51 -6.91
N PHE A 188 3.11 7.71 -7.97
CA PHE A 188 3.37 8.14 -9.35
C PHE A 188 2.14 8.63 -10.10
N ILE A 189 0.94 8.46 -9.55
CA ILE A 189 -0.31 8.94 -10.19
C ILE A 189 -0.59 10.40 -9.79
N GLY A 190 -0.21 10.79 -8.57
CA GLY A 190 -0.49 12.10 -8.04
C GLY A 190 -2.00 12.35 -7.86
N GLU A 191 -2.44 13.61 -8.06
CA GLU A 191 -3.84 14.02 -7.91
C GLU A 191 -4.69 13.83 -9.19
N ARG A 192 -4.12 13.25 -10.25
CA ARG A 192 -4.85 13.02 -11.50
C ARG A 192 -5.83 11.85 -11.37
N ARG A 193 -6.80 11.77 -12.28
CA ARG A 193 -7.75 10.67 -12.32
C ARG A 193 -7.03 9.38 -12.70
N PHE A 194 -7.15 8.37 -11.86
CA PHE A 194 -6.54 7.04 -12.04
C PHE A 194 -6.80 6.43 -13.43
N ARG A 195 -8.05 6.56 -13.92
CA ARG A 195 -8.46 6.04 -15.22
C ARG A 195 -7.69 6.71 -16.38
N ASP A 196 -7.56 8.03 -16.33
CA ASP A 196 -6.88 8.81 -17.39
C ASP A 196 -5.38 8.50 -17.42
N PHE A 197 -4.78 8.30 -16.25
CA PHE A 197 -3.41 7.82 -16.13
C PHE A 197 -3.24 6.43 -16.76
N LEU A 198 -4.06 5.46 -16.36
CA LEU A 198 -3.92 4.07 -16.79
C LEU A 198 -4.16 3.89 -18.30
N LYS A 199 -5.03 4.71 -18.92
CA LYS A 199 -5.28 4.73 -20.37
C LYS A 199 -4.03 4.98 -21.22
N GLN A 200 -3.03 5.66 -20.68
CA GLN A 200 -1.77 5.94 -21.38
C GLN A 200 -0.93 4.67 -21.60
N TYR A 201 -1.08 3.67 -20.74
CA TYR A 201 -0.26 2.46 -20.72
C TYR A 201 -1.02 1.17 -21.07
N ILE A 202 -2.32 1.14 -20.86
CA ILE A 202 -3.17 -0.01 -21.14
C ILE A 202 -4.36 0.45 -21.98
N PRO A 203 -4.46 -0.02 -23.23
CA PRO A 203 -5.60 0.29 -24.09
C PRO A 203 -6.92 -0.15 -23.44
N ALA A 204 -7.90 0.72 -23.44
CA ALA A 204 -9.24 0.41 -22.94
C ALA A 204 -9.91 -0.60 -23.89
N GLN A 205 -10.52 -1.63 -23.33
CA GLN A 205 -11.31 -2.63 -24.04
C GLN A 205 -12.73 -2.65 -23.44
N PRO A 206 -13.71 -1.99 -24.09
CA PRO A 206 -15.09 -2.03 -23.64
C PRO A 206 -15.66 -3.45 -23.66
N GLY A 207 -16.59 -3.72 -22.76
CA GLY A 207 -17.24 -5.01 -22.65
C GLY A 207 -18.52 -4.93 -21.82
N PRO A 208 -19.32 -6.02 -21.78
CA PRO A 208 -20.60 -6.02 -21.12
C PRO A 208 -20.50 -5.95 -19.60
N ILE A 209 -21.46 -5.26 -18.99
CA ILE A 209 -21.77 -5.33 -17.56
C ILE A 209 -23.02 -6.20 -17.43
N ILE A 210 -22.89 -7.32 -16.73
CA ILE A 210 -23.98 -8.24 -16.51
C ILE A 210 -24.29 -8.45 -15.02
N THR A 211 -25.49 -8.85 -14.71
CA THR A 211 -25.90 -9.29 -13.38
C THR A 211 -25.43 -10.73 -13.12
N THR A 212 -25.49 -11.18 -11.86
CA THR A 212 -25.19 -12.56 -11.47
C THR A 212 -26.14 -13.61 -12.10
N ASP A 213 -27.29 -13.20 -12.59
CA ASP A 213 -28.25 -14.02 -13.34
C ASP A 213 -28.12 -13.86 -14.87
N GLY A 214 -27.09 -13.18 -15.34
CA GLY A 214 -26.72 -13.08 -16.75
C GLY A 214 -27.42 -11.97 -17.55
N LYS A 215 -28.20 -11.07 -16.90
CA LYS A 215 -28.85 -9.96 -17.58
C LYS A 215 -27.86 -8.82 -17.87
N THR A 216 -27.78 -8.38 -19.11
CA THR A 216 -26.95 -7.23 -19.49
C THR A 216 -27.57 -5.92 -19.01
N LEU A 217 -26.77 -5.08 -18.33
CA LEU A 217 -27.15 -3.77 -17.80
C LEU A 217 -26.52 -2.60 -18.55
N GLY A 218 -25.43 -2.83 -19.27
CA GLY A 218 -24.68 -1.80 -19.97
C GLY A 218 -23.30 -2.27 -20.40
N GLU A 219 -22.41 -1.34 -20.64
CA GLU A 219 -21.02 -1.60 -21.01
C GLU A 219 -20.05 -0.86 -20.09
N HIS A 220 -18.91 -1.49 -19.81
CA HIS A 220 -17.78 -0.85 -19.14
C HIS A 220 -16.71 -0.40 -20.17
N GLU A 221 -15.92 0.59 -19.83
CA GLU A 221 -14.84 1.08 -20.71
C GLU A 221 -13.57 0.20 -20.66
N GLY A 222 -13.46 -0.70 -19.70
CA GLY A 222 -12.33 -1.62 -19.50
C GLY A 222 -12.36 -2.25 -18.12
N LEU A 223 -12.15 -3.57 -18.02
CA LEU A 223 -12.17 -4.32 -16.75
C LEU A 223 -11.14 -3.83 -15.74
N MET A 224 -9.97 -3.32 -16.22
CA MET A 224 -8.91 -2.79 -15.37
C MET A 224 -9.33 -1.58 -14.53
N TYR A 225 -10.37 -0.86 -14.92
CA TYR A 225 -10.84 0.31 -14.16
C TYR A 225 -11.75 -0.05 -12.99
N HIS A 226 -12.05 -1.32 -12.82
CA HIS A 226 -13.00 -1.80 -11.81
C HIS A 226 -12.31 -2.69 -10.78
N THR A 227 -12.75 -2.59 -9.53
CA THR A 227 -12.26 -3.39 -8.40
C THR A 227 -13.42 -4.11 -7.75
N ILE A 228 -13.22 -5.35 -7.28
CA ILE A 228 -14.25 -6.09 -6.55
C ILE A 228 -14.74 -5.28 -5.35
N GLY A 229 -16.06 -5.16 -5.19
CA GLY A 229 -16.71 -4.32 -4.18
C GLY A 229 -16.88 -2.85 -4.54
N GLN A 230 -16.43 -2.42 -5.73
CA GLN A 230 -16.63 -1.04 -6.21
C GLN A 230 -18.09 -0.75 -6.46
N ARG A 231 -18.54 0.45 -6.04
CA ARG A 231 -19.89 0.97 -6.23
C ARG A 231 -19.96 2.09 -7.26
N GLN A 232 -18.99 3.00 -7.22
CA GLN A 232 -19.01 4.22 -8.04
C GLN A 232 -18.41 3.99 -9.44
N GLY A 233 -18.84 4.79 -10.42
CA GLY A 233 -18.24 4.79 -11.74
C GLY A 233 -18.64 3.61 -12.64
N LEU A 234 -19.74 2.90 -12.33
CA LEU A 234 -20.24 1.80 -13.16
C LEU A 234 -21.06 2.26 -14.36
N GLY A 235 -21.61 3.48 -14.33
CA GLY A 235 -22.41 4.02 -15.42
C GLY A 235 -23.81 3.37 -15.60
N ILE A 236 -24.16 2.42 -14.73
CA ILE A 236 -25.46 1.73 -14.73
C ILE A 236 -26.38 2.38 -13.70
N GLY A 237 -26.97 3.52 -14.05
CA GLY A 237 -28.00 4.19 -13.23
C GLY A 237 -29.30 3.38 -13.11
N GLY A 238 -30.31 3.92 -12.43
CA GLY A 238 -31.57 3.24 -12.13
C GLY A 238 -32.10 2.40 -13.29
N GLN A 239 -32.04 1.08 -13.14
CA GLN A 239 -32.45 0.10 -14.14
C GLN A 239 -33.93 -0.25 -13.94
N ALA A 240 -34.73 -0.14 -15.00
CA ALA A 240 -36.13 -0.51 -14.96
C ALA A 240 -36.30 -2.00 -14.54
N GLY A 241 -37.19 -2.26 -13.58
CA GLY A 241 -37.43 -3.61 -13.09
C GLY A 241 -36.47 -4.10 -12.00
N HIS A 242 -35.59 -3.25 -11.50
CA HIS A 242 -34.71 -3.51 -10.36
C HIS A 242 -35.07 -2.64 -9.16
N ALA A 243 -34.69 -3.07 -7.96
CA ALA A 243 -34.91 -2.30 -6.73
C ALA A 243 -34.07 -1.01 -6.73
N GLU A 244 -34.46 -0.02 -5.94
CA GLU A 244 -33.67 1.20 -5.70
C GLU A 244 -32.49 0.92 -4.74
N ALA A 245 -31.56 0.09 -5.15
CA ALA A 245 -30.36 -0.23 -4.39
C ALA A 245 -29.11 -0.09 -5.27
N PRO A 246 -27.95 0.29 -4.69
CA PRO A 246 -26.71 0.48 -5.46
C PRO A 246 -26.17 -0.85 -5.99
N TRP A 247 -25.55 -0.77 -7.17
CA TRP A 247 -24.81 -1.87 -7.79
C TRP A 247 -23.38 -1.94 -7.29
N TYR A 248 -22.86 -3.17 -7.16
CA TYR A 248 -21.49 -3.45 -6.75
C TYR A 248 -20.84 -4.45 -7.69
N VAL A 249 -19.56 -4.25 -8.00
CA VAL A 249 -18.76 -5.25 -8.72
C VAL A 249 -18.58 -6.47 -7.81
N VAL A 250 -18.92 -7.64 -8.28
CA VAL A 250 -18.78 -8.91 -7.55
C VAL A 250 -17.75 -9.82 -8.18
N ASP A 251 -17.55 -9.74 -9.51
CA ASP A 251 -16.56 -10.55 -10.21
C ASP A 251 -16.12 -9.90 -11.53
N LYS A 252 -15.04 -10.45 -12.13
CA LYS A 252 -14.51 -10.07 -13.43
C LYS A 252 -14.17 -11.34 -14.21
N GLU A 253 -14.87 -11.59 -15.28
CA GLU A 253 -14.57 -12.67 -16.23
C GLU A 253 -13.59 -12.13 -17.29
N VAL A 254 -12.29 -12.25 -17.01
CA VAL A 254 -11.22 -11.64 -17.82
C VAL A 254 -11.23 -12.17 -19.25
N ASP A 255 -11.38 -13.49 -19.43
CA ASP A 255 -11.35 -14.15 -20.74
C ASP A 255 -12.53 -13.71 -21.64
N GLN A 256 -13.65 -13.35 -21.04
CA GLN A 256 -14.86 -12.87 -21.73
C GLN A 256 -14.98 -11.34 -21.73
N ASN A 257 -14.02 -10.65 -21.14
CA ASN A 257 -14.02 -9.20 -20.94
C ASN A 257 -15.35 -8.70 -20.32
N THR A 258 -15.88 -9.43 -19.33
CA THR A 258 -17.21 -9.20 -18.74
C THR A 258 -17.09 -8.76 -17.27
N LEU A 259 -17.80 -7.69 -16.91
CA LEU A 259 -17.92 -7.21 -15.53
C LEU A 259 -19.19 -7.73 -14.91
N ILE A 260 -19.11 -8.47 -13.80
CA ILE A 260 -20.26 -9.01 -13.08
C ILE A 260 -20.61 -8.10 -11.91
N VAL A 261 -21.87 -7.72 -11.82
CA VAL A 261 -22.38 -6.84 -10.77
C VAL A 261 -23.59 -7.45 -10.06
N ALA A 262 -23.75 -7.06 -8.80
CA ALA A 262 -24.91 -7.42 -8.00
C ALA A 262 -25.47 -6.20 -7.27
N GLN A 263 -26.75 -6.23 -6.97
CA GLN A 263 -27.46 -5.13 -6.31
C GLN A 263 -27.49 -5.32 -4.78
N GLY A 264 -27.19 -4.25 -4.06
CA GLY A 264 -27.20 -4.23 -2.58
C GLY A 264 -25.83 -4.52 -1.95
N ALA A 265 -25.54 -3.80 -0.87
CA ALA A 265 -24.25 -3.88 -0.15
C ALA A 265 -24.03 -5.23 0.57
N GLN A 266 -25.12 -5.97 0.80
CA GLN A 266 -25.13 -7.25 1.52
C GLN A 266 -25.40 -8.44 0.57
N HIS A 267 -25.23 -8.25 -0.74
CA HIS A 267 -25.41 -9.34 -1.69
C HIS A 267 -24.42 -10.49 -1.39
N PRO A 268 -24.87 -11.76 -1.32
CA PRO A 268 -24.03 -12.90 -0.94
C PRO A 268 -22.74 -13.03 -1.76
N SER A 269 -22.77 -12.74 -3.05
CA SER A 269 -21.59 -12.78 -3.94
C SER A 269 -20.48 -11.80 -3.58
N LEU A 270 -20.72 -10.88 -2.64
CA LEU A 270 -19.68 -10.00 -2.11
C LEU A 270 -18.88 -10.63 -0.96
N PHE A 271 -19.33 -11.75 -0.40
CA PHE A 271 -18.80 -12.32 0.83
C PHE A 271 -18.23 -13.71 0.62
N HIS A 272 -16.99 -13.91 1.04
CA HIS A 272 -16.31 -15.20 0.99
C HIS A 272 -15.63 -15.50 2.30
N GLN A 273 -15.66 -16.75 2.74
CA GLN A 273 -15.04 -17.17 4.00
C GLN A 273 -13.60 -17.59 3.83
N ARG A 274 -13.17 -17.92 2.60
CA ARG A 274 -11.83 -18.41 2.32
C ARG A 274 -11.18 -17.66 1.16
N LEU A 275 -9.85 -17.66 1.15
CA LEU A 275 -9.06 -17.20 0.03
C LEU A 275 -7.79 -18.05 -0.13
N LYS A 276 -7.24 -18.01 -1.34
CA LYS A 276 -5.85 -18.42 -1.60
C LYS A 276 -4.97 -17.20 -1.78
N CYS A 277 -3.75 -17.29 -1.24
CA CYS A 277 -2.71 -16.29 -1.47
C CYS A 277 -1.39 -16.95 -1.84
N ALA A 278 -0.55 -16.20 -2.54
CA ALA A 278 0.77 -16.62 -2.97
C ALA A 278 1.83 -15.53 -2.67
N GLY A 279 3.10 -15.87 -2.90
CA GLY A 279 4.20 -14.95 -2.63
C GLY A 279 4.28 -14.53 -1.16
N VAL A 280 3.93 -15.45 -0.26
CA VAL A 280 3.93 -15.17 1.18
C VAL A 280 5.35 -14.98 1.68
N LEU A 281 5.60 -13.82 2.30
CA LEU A 281 6.83 -13.52 3.02
C LEU A 281 6.52 -13.38 4.51
N TRP A 282 7.41 -13.93 5.32
CA TRP A 282 7.35 -13.84 6.78
C TRP A 282 8.38 -12.84 7.26
N VAL A 283 7.96 -11.80 7.96
CA VAL A 283 8.83 -10.72 8.45
C VAL A 283 9.99 -11.27 9.30
N GLY A 284 9.74 -12.31 10.09
CA GLY A 284 10.79 -12.98 10.87
C GLY A 284 11.73 -13.91 10.08
N GLY A 285 11.59 -13.99 8.75
CA GLY A 285 12.39 -14.84 7.86
C GLY A 285 12.12 -16.33 7.96
N VAL A 286 11.22 -16.77 8.85
CA VAL A 286 10.89 -18.18 9.08
C VAL A 286 9.38 -18.37 9.01
N SER A 287 8.95 -19.35 8.21
CA SER A 287 7.54 -19.76 8.16
C SER A 287 7.13 -20.38 9.50
N PRO A 288 6.03 -19.93 10.10
CA PRO A 288 5.47 -20.61 11.27
C PRO A 288 4.93 -21.98 10.90
N GLU A 289 4.77 -22.84 11.92
CA GLU A 289 4.05 -24.10 11.75
C GLU A 289 2.58 -23.84 11.39
N THR A 290 2.05 -24.62 10.47
CA THR A 290 0.64 -24.56 10.07
C THR A 290 -0.07 -25.88 10.40
N PRO A 291 -1.40 -25.88 10.72
CA PRO A 291 -2.29 -24.70 10.70
C PRO A 291 -2.01 -23.72 11.84
N LEU A 292 -2.06 -22.41 11.52
CA LEU A 292 -1.86 -21.34 12.50
C LEU A 292 -3.13 -20.50 12.64
N ARG A 293 -3.65 -20.36 13.86
CA ARG A 293 -4.72 -19.41 14.19
C ARG A 293 -4.11 -18.05 14.49
N CYS A 294 -4.50 -17.05 13.70
CA CYS A 294 -4.01 -15.67 13.82
C CYS A 294 -5.11 -14.67 13.43
N ARG A 295 -4.73 -13.44 13.19
CA ARG A 295 -5.61 -12.42 12.62
C ARG A 295 -5.08 -11.98 11.27
N ALA A 296 -5.98 -11.53 10.37
CA ALA A 296 -5.58 -11.02 9.06
C ALA A 296 -6.37 -9.79 8.64
N LYS A 297 -5.76 -8.99 7.76
CA LYS A 297 -6.40 -7.91 7.02
C LYS A 297 -6.27 -8.21 5.53
N ILE A 298 -7.35 -8.05 4.78
CA ILE A 298 -7.36 -8.13 3.31
C ILE A 298 -7.37 -6.73 2.66
N ARG A 299 -7.41 -5.67 3.47
CA ARG A 299 -7.35 -4.25 3.07
C ARG A 299 -6.74 -3.43 4.19
N TYR A 300 -6.03 -2.38 3.84
CA TYR A 300 -5.31 -1.50 4.76
C TYR A 300 -6.15 -1.01 5.95
N ARG A 301 -7.33 -0.44 5.69
CA ARG A 301 -8.18 0.17 6.73
C ARG A 301 -9.18 -0.80 7.38
N GLN A 302 -9.08 -2.08 7.10
CA GLN A 302 -9.93 -3.09 7.69
C GLN A 302 -9.47 -3.39 9.14
N PRO A 303 -10.39 -3.62 10.08
CA PRO A 303 -10.05 -4.23 11.36
C PRO A 303 -9.50 -5.65 11.18
N ASP A 304 -8.65 -6.09 12.09
CA ASP A 304 -8.12 -7.46 12.09
C ASP A 304 -9.25 -8.49 12.21
N GLN A 305 -9.26 -9.48 11.33
CA GLN A 305 -10.22 -10.57 11.31
C GLN A 305 -9.56 -11.87 11.78
N VAL A 306 -10.25 -12.63 12.62
CA VAL A 306 -9.74 -13.94 13.08
C VAL A 306 -9.76 -14.93 11.93
N CYS A 307 -8.66 -15.65 11.75
CA CYS A 307 -8.53 -16.66 10.70
C CYS A 307 -7.62 -17.81 11.11
N VAL A 308 -7.69 -18.86 10.32
CA VAL A 308 -6.73 -19.97 10.33
C VAL A 308 -6.03 -20.00 8.96
N ILE A 309 -4.71 -20.01 8.97
CA ILE A 309 -3.89 -20.21 7.78
C ILE A 309 -3.41 -21.66 7.73
N ALA A 310 -3.47 -22.23 6.52
CA ALA A 310 -3.03 -23.59 6.25
C ALA A 310 -2.25 -23.66 4.94
N GLY A 311 -1.36 -24.63 4.80
CA GLY A 311 -0.50 -24.80 3.62
C GLY A 311 0.97 -24.78 3.99
N ALA A 312 1.83 -24.72 2.96
CA ALA A 312 3.28 -24.71 3.13
C ALA A 312 3.96 -23.79 2.10
N GLY A 313 5.14 -23.28 2.46
CA GLY A 313 5.92 -22.43 1.58
C GLY A 313 5.26 -21.07 1.34
N GLN A 314 5.20 -20.65 0.08
CA GLN A 314 4.71 -19.34 -0.29
C GLN A 314 3.24 -19.32 -0.74
N ALA A 315 2.55 -20.45 -0.74
CA ALA A 315 1.15 -20.57 -1.13
C ALA A 315 0.32 -21.07 0.06
N LEU A 316 -0.63 -20.27 0.52
CA LEU A 316 -1.45 -20.56 1.69
C LEU A 316 -2.94 -20.42 1.37
N GLU A 317 -3.75 -21.20 2.08
CA GLU A 317 -5.18 -21.00 2.20
C GLU A 317 -5.49 -20.33 3.53
N VAL A 318 -6.34 -19.32 3.49
CA VAL A 318 -6.80 -18.56 4.67
C VAL A 318 -8.28 -18.76 4.82
N THR A 319 -8.70 -19.26 5.99
CA THR A 319 -10.11 -19.46 6.36
C THR A 319 -10.45 -18.49 7.48
N PHE A 320 -11.37 -17.56 7.25
CA PHE A 320 -11.84 -16.60 8.24
C PHE A 320 -12.98 -17.19 9.07
N GLU A 321 -13.11 -16.78 10.33
CA GLU A 321 -14.27 -17.12 11.16
C GLU A 321 -15.55 -16.49 10.61
N GLU A 322 -15.47 -15.23 10.14
CA GLU A 322 -16.58 -14.51 9.53
C GLU A 322 -16.33 -14.27 8.04
N PRO A 323 -17.33 -14.35 7.16
CA PRO A 323 -17.17 -14.05 5.74
C PRO A 323 -16.61 -12.65 5.51
N GLN A 324 -15.63 -12.52 4.64
CA GLN A 324 -14.97 -11.27 4.33
C GLN A 324 -15.55 -10.65 3.05
N ARG A 325 -15.86 -9.35 3.15
CA ARG A 325 -16.46 -8.62 2.03
C ARG A 325 -15.41 -8.26 0.98
N ALA A 326 -15.69 -8.57 -0.27
CA ALA A 326 -14.95 -8.14 -1.45
C ALA A 326 -13.46 -8.52 -1.38
N ILE A 327 -13.17 -9.80 -1.14
CA ILE A 327 -11.82 -10.36 -1.30
C ILE A 327 -11.37 -10.08 -2.75
N THR A 328 -10.25 -9.38 -2.91
CA THR A 328 -9.85 -8.83 -4.21
C THR A 328 -8.51 -9.41 -4.65
N PRO A 329 -8.45 -10.14 -5.79
CA PRO A 329 -7.19 -10.59 -6.38
C PRO A 329 -6.24 -9.43 -6.68
N GLY A 330 -4.96 -9.61 -6.35
CA GLY A 330 -3.91 -8.59 -6.46
C GLY A 330 -3.72 -7.72 -5.21
N GLN A 331 -4.70 -7.67 -4.30
CA GLN A 331 -4.51 -7.07 -2.97
C GLN A 331 -3.74 -8.02 -2.06
N SER A 332 -3.21 -7.51 -0.95
CA SER A 332 -2.51 -8.35 0.03
C SER A 332 -3.45 -8.84 1.13
N VAL A 333 -3.18 -10.07 1.61
CA VAL A 333 -3.60 -10.52 2.93
C VAL A 333 -2.40 -10.45 3.85
N VAL A 334 -2.55 -9.76 4.99
CA VAL A 334 -1.47 -9.52 5.97
C VAL A 334 -1.85 -10.11 7.30
N PHE A 335 -0.95 -10.91 7.88
CA PHE A 335 -1.16 -11.70 9.09
C PHE A 335 -0.60 -11.01 10.33
N TYR A 336 -1.32 -11.14 11.44
CA TYR A 336 -1.00 -10.51 12.71
C TYR A 336 -1.17 -11.45 13.90
N ASP A 337 -0.28 -11.29 14.87
CA ASP A 337 -0.46 -11.79 16.24
C ASP A 337 -0.45 -10.60 17.20
N GLY A 338 -1.63 -10.21 17.68
CA GLY A 338 -1.81 -8.96 18.42
C GLY A 338 -1.39 -7.74 17.59
N ASP A 339 -0.35 -7.02 18.01
CA ASP A 339 0.23 -5.90 17.29
C ASP A 339 1.45 -6.28 16.42
N VAL A 340 1.90 -7.53 16.47
CA VAL A 340 3.01 -8.03 15.65
C VAL A 340 2.52 -8.40 14.25
N CYS A 341 3.11 -7.80 13.22
CA CYS A 341 2.93 -8.19 11.83
C CYS A 341 3.79 -9.42 11.55
N LEU A 342 3.15 -10.54 11.25
CA LEU A 342 3.84 -11.81 10.97
C LEU A 342 4.37 -11.87 9.54
N GLY A 343 3.69 -11.22 8.61
CA GLY A 343 3.97 -11.29 7.18
C GLY A 343 2.69 -11.24 6.36
N GLY A 344 2.76 -11.67 5.11
CA GLY A 344 1.59 -11.70 4.24
C GLY A 344 1.92 -12.08 2.81
N GLY A 345 0.91 -12.16 1.98
CA GLY A 345 1.04 -12.52 0.56
C GLY A 345 -0.02 -11.84 -0.31
N VAL A 346 0.09 -12.05 -1.62
CA VAL A 346 -0.85 -11.51 -2.59
C VAL A 346 -2.05 -12.45 -2.72
N ILE A 347 -3.25 -11.92 -2.63
CA ILE A 347 -4.51 -12.66 -2.83
C ILE A 347 -4.60 -13.09 -4.30
N GLU A 348 -4.69 -14.40 -4.55
CA GLU A 348 -4.91 -14.97 -5.87
C GLU A 348 -6.38 -15.00 -6.22
N ARG A 349 -7.20 -15.48 -5.29
CA ARG A 349 -8.67 -15.60 -5.46
C ARG A 349 -9.41 -15.80 -4.14
N ALA A 350 -10.68 -15.44 -4.14
CA ALA A 350 -11.65 -15.89 -3.15
C ALA A 350 -12.06 -17.34 -3.40
N LEU A 351 -12.55 -18.03 -2.34
CA LEU A 351 -13.03 -19.41 -2.38
C LEU A 351 -14.40 -19.52 -1.70
#